data_5f4d73d1144deb8f1453a526d04b2be4
#
_entry.id   5f4d73d1144deb8f1453a526d04b2be4
#
_cell.length_a   1.000
_cell.length_b   1.000
_cell.length_c   1.000
_cell.angle_alpha   90.00
_cell.angle_beta   90.00
_cell.angle_gamma   90.00
#
_symmetry.space_group_name_H-M   'P 1'
#
loop_
_entity.id
_entity.type
_entity.pdbx_description
1 polymer ?
#
loop_
_entity_poly.entity_id
_entity_poly.type
_entity_poly.pdbx_seq_one_letter_code
_entity_poly.pdbx_strand_id
1 'polypeptide(L)' 'MTLREMSKEYEAAAVLLRTRLRQLRLELKQAEDPEEIWHLMRRIAELTPMLTQVNELSELTARYYERGYWRNEKYTL' A
#
# COMPACT_ATOMS: atom_id res chain seq x y z
N MET A 1 4.56 -19.78 -4.35
CA MET A 1 4.76 -18.37 -4.78
C MET A 1 6.12 -17.89 -4.34
N THR A 2 6.85 -17.26 -5.23
CA THR A 2 8.16 -16.72 -4.89
C THR A 2 8.03 -15.34 -4.25
N LEU A 3 9.08 -14.89 -3.57
CA LEU A 3 9.11 -13.55 -3.00
C LEU A 3 8.95 -12.47 -4.07
N ARG A 4 9.48 -12.75 -5.24
CA ARG A 4 9.36 -11.82 -6.36
C ARG A 4 7.92 -11.67 -6.82
N GLU A 5 7.20 -12.77 -6.89
CA GLU A 5 5.78 -12.76 -7.25
C GLU A 5 4.96 -12.04 -6.19
N MET A 6 5.27 -12.30 -4.92
CA MET A 6 4.60 -11.63 -3.82
C MET A 6 4.81 -10.11 -3.87
N SER A 7 6.03 -9.70 -4.19
CA SER A 7 6.33 -8.28 -4.31
C SER A 7 5.49 -7.62 -5.40
N LYS A 8 5.33 -8.30 -6.52
CA LYS A 8 4.50 -7.77 -7.61
C LYS A 8 3.05 -7.66 -7.22
N GLU A 9 2.55 -8.63 -6.48
CA GLU A 9 1.18 -8.59 -5.99
C GLU A 9 0.96 -7.44 -5.03
N TYR A 10 1.90 -7.22 -4.12
CA TYR A 10 1.82 -6.09 -3.20
C TYR A 10 1.89 -4.75 -3.94
N GLU A 11 2.72 -4.67 -4.97
CA GLU A 11 2.78 -3.46 -5.78
C GLU A 11 1.45 -3.19 -6.49
N ALA A 12 0.85 -4.23 -7.06
CA ALA A 12 -0.44 -4.09 -7.72
C ALA A 12 -1.51 -3.66 -6.73
N ALA A 13 -1.53 -4.25 -5.55
CA ALA A 13 -2.47 -3.86 -4.51
C ALA A 13 -2.26 -2.41 -4.09
N ALA A 14 -1.01 -1.98 -3.97
CA ALA A 14 -0.70 -0.61 -3.61
C ALA A 14 -1.19 0.38 -4.66
N VAL A 15 -1.05 0.03 -5.93
CA VAL A 15 -1.55 0.88 -7.03
C VAL A 15 -3.07 1.03 -6.94
N LEU A 16 -3.77 -0.07 -6.71
CA LEU A 16 -5.21 -0.05 -6.58
C LEU A 16 -5.66 0.81 -5.40
N LEU A 17 -5.00 0.66 -4.27
CA LEU A 17 -5.33 1.44 -3.08
C LEU A 17 -5.04 2.93 -3.28
N ARG A 18 -3.93 3.26 -3.92
CA ARG A 18 -3.61 4.65 -4.22
C ARG A 18 -4.64 5.27 -5.15
N THR A 19 -5.04 4.53 -6.16
CA THR A 19 -6.06 5.00 -7.10
C THR A 19 -7.37 5.25 -6.37
N ARG A 20 -7.77 4.31 -5.52
CA ARG A 20 -8.99 4.45 -4.75
C ARG A 20 -8.94 5.66 -3.82
N LEU A 21 -7.82 5.83 -3.12
CA LEU A 21 -7.64 6.98 -2.24
C LEU A 21 -7.69 8.30 -2.99
N ARG A 22 -7.09 8.34 -4.17
CA ARG A 22 -7.13 9.54 -5.01
C ARG A 22 -8.56 9.88 -5.39
N GLN A 23 -9.33 8.89 -5.79
CA GLN A 23 -10.75 9.08 -6.12
C GLN A 23 -11.54 9.60 -4.94
N LEU A 24 -11.32 9.00 -3.77
CA LEU A 24 -12.02 9.44 -2.55
C LEU A 24 -11.67 10.86 -2.17
N ARG A 25 -10.41 11.25 -2.34
CA ARG A 25 -9.99 12.62 -2.06
C ARG A 25 -10.62 13.62 -3.02
N LEU A 26 -10.76 13.24 -4.28
CA LEU A 26 -11.43 14.09 -5.26
C LEU A 26 -12.91 14.24 -4.91
N GLU A 27 -13.56 13.14 -4.55
CA GLU A 27 -14.96 13.19 -4.13
C GLU A 27 -15.11 14.05 -2.88
N LEU A 28 -14.18 13.97 -1.95
CA LEU A 28 -14.21 14.77 -0.74
C LEU A 28 -14.15 16.26 -1.05
N LYS A 29 -13.33 16.66 -2.02
CA LYS A 29 -13.23 18.06 -2.41
C LYS A 29 -14.52 18.59 -3.00
N GLN A 30 -15.30 17.75 -3.62
CA GLN A 30 -16.55 18.12 -4.26
C GLN A 30 -17.77 17.93 -3.37
N ALA A 31 -17.62 17.22 -2.26
CA ALA A 31 -18.72 16.93 -1.38
C ALA A 31 -19.12 18.17 -0.59
N GLU A 32 -20.43 18.36 -0.48
CA GLU A 32 -20.98 19.50 0.27
C GLU A 32 -21.79 19.03 1.48
N ASP A 33 -22.33 17.82 1.40
CA ASP A 33 -23.13 17.25 2.48
C ASP A 33 -22.23 16.79 3.62
N PRO A 34 -22.46 17.26 4.86
CA PRO A 34 -21.65 16.85 6.00
C PRO A 34 -21.60 15.34 6.22
N GLU A 35 -22.69 14.63 6.00
CA GLU A 35 -22.70 13.18 6.15
C GLU A 35 -21.81 12.52 5.13
N GLU A 36 -21.89 12.97 3.89
CA GLU A 36 -21.04 12.43 2.83
C GLU A 36 -19.58 12.70 3.11
N ILE A 37 -19.26 13.91 3.55
CA ILE A 37 -17.90 14.28 3.93
C ILE A 37 -17.39 13.35 5.03
N TRP A 38 -18.21 13.10 6.04
CA TRP A 38 -17.83 12.24 7.14
C TRP A 38 -17.54 10.81 6.66
N HIS A 39 -18.41 10.27 5.82
CA HIS A 39 -18.22 8.93 5.27
C HIS A 39 -16.96 8.82 4.42
N LEU A 40 -16.71 9.83 3.59
CA LEU A 40 -15.49 9.85 2.76
C LEU A 40 -14.24 9.94 3.60
N MET A 41 -14.24 10.79 4.62
CA MET A 41 -13.10 10.91 5.52
C MET A 41 -12.84 9.61 6.26
N ARG A 42 -13.88 8.97 6.71
CA ARG A 42 -13.76 7.69 7.39
C ARG A 42 -13.17 6.62 6.47
N ARG A 43 -13.65 6.59 5.23
CA ARG A 43 -13.14 5.63 4.25
C ARG A 43 -11.67 5.85 3.96
N ILE A 44 -11.28 7.09 3.80
CA ILE A 44 -9.89 7.45 3.57
C ILE A 44 -9.03 7.02 4.76
N ALA A 45 -9.51 7.28 5.97
CA ALA A 45 -8.79 6.89 7.18
C ALA A 45 -8.64 5.38 7.30
N GLU A 46 -9.61 4.61 6.83
CA GLU A 46 -9.53 3.15 6.84
C GLU A 46 -8.53 2.61 5.82
N LEU A 47 -8.48 3.24 4.64
CA LEU A 47 -7.63 2.75 3.55
C LEU A 47 -6.17 3.18 3.67
N THR A 48 -5.91 4.32 4.30
CA THR A 48 -4.55 4.85 4.40
C THR A 48 -3.59 3.89 5.10
N PRO A 49 -3.93 3.32 6.26
CA PRO A 49 -3.04 2.35 6.90
C PRO A 49 -2.82 1.10 6.04
N MET A 50 -3.85 0.67 5.32
CA MET A 50 -3.74 -0.48 4.44
C MET A 50 -2.72 -0.23 3.34
N LEU A 51 -2.76 0.96 2.75
CA LEU A 51 -1.81 1.33 1.71
C LEU A 51 -0.39 1.37 2.26
N THR A 52 -0.21 1.98 3.42
CA THR A 52 1.10 2.03 4.06
C THR A 52 1.65 0.63 4.32
N GLN A 53 0.80 -0.24 4.85
CA GLN A 53 1.18 -1.61 5.16
C GLN A 53 1.58 -2.38 3.89
N VAL A 54 0.77 -2.26 2.84
CA VAL A 54 1.05 -2.95 1.58
C VAL A 54 2.34 -2.42 0.95
N ASN A 55 2.56 -1.11 1.00
CA ASN A 55 3.79 -0.51 0.48
C ASN A 55 5.01 -1.03 1.24
N GLU A 56 4.93 -1.12 2.55
CA GLU A 56 6.02 -1.64 3.35
C GLU A 56 6.30 -3.10 3.04
N LEU A 57 5.24 -3.90 2.89
CA LEU A 57 5.40 -5.31 2.54
C LEU A 57 6.01 -5.48 1.16
N SER A 58 5.59 -4.67 0.21
CA SER A 58 6.15 -4.72 -1.13
C SER A 58 7.64 -4.39 -1.11
N GLU A 59 7.99 -3.33 -0.40
CA GLU A 59 9.38 -2.91 -0.31
C GLU A 59 10.25 -3.91 0.41
N LEU A 60 9.76 -4.42 1.54
CA LEU A 60 10.50 -5.43 2.30
C LEU A 60 10.69 -6.71 1.49
N THR A 61 9.65 -7.15 0.80
CA THR A 61 9.73 -8.36 0.01
C THR A 61 10.73 -8.21 -1.13
N ALA A 62 10.71 -7.08 -1.79
CA ALA A 62 11.64 -6.81 -2.88
C ALA A 62 13.08 -6.74 -2.37
N ARG A 63 13.30 -6.07 -1.24
CA ARG A 63 14.62 -5.99 -0.64
C ARG A 63 15.12 -7.34 -0.19
N TYR A 64 14.25 -8.11 0.43
CA TYR A 64 14.63 -9.44 0.88
C TYR A 64 15.07 -10.30 -0.28
N TYR A 65 14.33 -10.25 -1.37
CA TYR A 65 14.67 -11.02 -2.56
C TYR A 65 16.04 -10.62 -3.10
N GLU A 66 16.27 -9.33 -3.23
CA GLU A 66 17.52 -8.84 -3.77
C GLU A 66 18.70 -9.09 -2.82
N ARG A 67 18.54 -8.71 -1.57
CA ARG A 67 19.63 -8.78 -0.60
C ARG A 67 19.83 -10.14 -0.01
N GLY A 68 18.76 -10.87 0.19
CA GLY A 68 18.86 -12.22 0.71
C GLY A 68 19.69 -13.11 -0.19
N TYR A 69 19.54 -12.92 -1.48
CA TYR A 69 20.30 -13.65 -2.46
C TYR A 69 21.79 -13.30 -2.41
N TRP A 70 22.08 -12.03 -2.24
CA TRP A 70 23.44 -11.54 -2.31
C TRP A 70 24.20 -11.69 -1.01
N ARG A 71 23.53 -11.62 0.10
CA ARG A 71 24.16 -11.32 1.37
C ARG A 71 23.74 -12.22 2.51
N ASN A 72 23.41 -13.43 2.20
CA ASN A 72 23.00 -14.36 3.24
C ASN A 72 24.01 -14.44 4.36
N GLU A 73 25.28 -14.50 4.03
CA GLU A 73 26.33 -14.60 5.04
C GLU A 73 26.41 -13.36 5.90
N LYS A 74 26.04 -12.20 5.35
CA LYS A 74 26.06 -10.96 6.14
C LYS A 74 24.89 -10.86 7.08
N TYR A 75 23.76 -11.40 6.68
CA TYR A 75 22.58 -11.33 7.50
C TYR A 75 22.52 -12.39 8.58
N THR A 76 23.35 -13.34 8.52
CA THR A 76 23.46 -14.34 9.56
C THR A 76 24.21 -13.85 10.77
N LEU A 77 24.63 -12.65 10.77
CA LEU A 77 25.35 -12.04 11.87
C LEU A 77 24.54 -11.94 13.17
#